data_9f5d73809f74d2c949d98b71a80cd43d
#
_entry.id   9f5d73809f74d2c949d98b71a80cd43d
#
_cell.length_a   1.000
_cell.length_b   1.000
_cell.length_c   1.000
_cell.angle_alpha   90.00
_cell.angle_beta   90.00
_cell.angle_gamma   90.00
#
_symmetry.space_group_name_H-M   'P 1'
#
loop_
_entity.id
_entity.type
_entity.pdbx_description
1 polymer ?
#
loop_
_entity_poly.entity_id
_entity_poly.type
_entity_poly.pdbx_seq_one_letter_code
_entity_poly.pdbx_strand_id
1 'polypeptide(L)'
;LWLFVSEILEMRLLGSIMDQLVSVGVIGLIVLFQEDIRKFLFNLGAHQRMKVFMEIFSNSKDKKKTHDKESIVPIVLACMNMSKKKVGALIVIERLSPLDEIVKTGDLIDANINQRLIENIFFKNSPLHDGAMIIAQKRIKAAGCILPVSHDMNIPKELGLRHRAAMGMSQDSDSVV
;
A
#
# COMPACT_ATOMS: atom_id res chain seq x y z
N LEU A 1 6.50 -37.38 16.83
CA LEU A 1 6.65 -38.45 15.83
C LEU A 1 8.11 -38.64 15.44
N TRP A 2 8.84 -37.55 15.14
CA TRP A 2 10.24 -37.57 14.72
C TRP A 2 11.19 -38.16 15.81
N LEU A 3 11.11 -37.67 17.04
CA LEU A 3 11.91 -38.18 18.19
C LEU A 3 11.63 -39.66 18.47
N PHE A 4 10.38 -40.09 18.23
CA PHE A 4 9.96 -41.48 18.41
C PHE A 4 10.58 -42.42 17.37
N VAL A 5 10.71 -41.95 16.10
CA VAL A 5 11.29 -42.75 15.01
C VAL A 5 12.80 -42.84 15.12
N SER A 6 13.50 -41.77 15.55
CA SER A 6 14.95 -41.76 15.64
C SER A 6 15.48 -42.61 16.81
N GLU A 7 14.70 -42.67 17.89
CA GLU A 7 15.13 -43.37 19.15
C GLU A 7 14.76 -44.86 19.14
N ILE A 8 13.64 -45.26 18.51
CA ILE A 8 13.14 -46.64 18.51
C ILE A 8 13.75 -47.50 17.39
N LEU A 9 14.10 -46.94 16.24
CA LEU A 9 14.56 -47.69 15.09
C LEU A 9 16.10 -47.73 14.90
N GLU A 10 16.88 -47.11 15.77
CA GLU A 10 18.38 -47.00 15.67
C GLU A 10 18.91 -46.68 14.26
N MET A 11 18.09 -46.04 13.41
CA MET A 11 18.42 -45.71 12.02
C MET A 11 19.23 -44.42 11.98
N ARG A 12 20.44 -44.40 12.50
CA ARG A 12 21.31 -43.20 12.56
C ARG A 12 21.50 -42.53 11.20
N LEU A 13 21.59 -43.27 10.11
CA LEU A 13 21.75 -42.75 8.75
C LEU A 13 20.49 -42.05 8.28
N LEU A 14 19.32 -42.64 8.51
CA LEU A 14 18.04 -42.02 8.11
C LEU A 14 17.74 -40.78 8.94
N GLY A 15 18.07 -40.79 10.21
CA GLY A 15 17.99 -39.62 11.09
C GLY A 15 18.83 -38.45 10.59
N SER A 16 20.10 -38.68 10.26
CA SER A 16 21.00 -37.64 9.74
C SER A 16 20.51 -37.03 8.42
N ILE A 17 20.03 -37.84 7.51
CA ILE A 17 19.45 -37.34 6.20
C ILE A 17 18.21 -36.52 6.45
N MET A 18 17.33 -36.96 7.35
CA MET A 18 16.11 -36.22 7.68
C MET A 18 16.40 -34.90 8.40
N ASP A 19 17.38 -34.85 9.29
CA ASP A 19 17.80 -33.60 9.95
C ASP A 19 18.31 -32.58 8.93
N GLN A 20 19.08 -33.05 7.96
CA GLN A 20 19.60 -32.19 6.90
C GLN A 20 18.49 -31.70 5.96
N LEU A 21 17.53 -32.56 5.61
CA LEU A 21 16.35 -32.17 4.81
C LEU A 21 15.46 -31.15 5.54
N VAL A 22 15.23 -31.36 6.85
CA VAL A 22 14.44 -30.44 7.65
C VAL A 22 15.14 -29.07 7.75
N SER A 23 16.45 -29.06 8.00
CA SER A 23 17.24 -27.82 8.09
C SER A 23 17.20 -27.02 6.79
N VAL A 24 17.43 -27.69 5.66
CA VAL A 24 17.35 -27.04 4.33
C VAL A 24 15.92 -26.63 3.99
N GLY A 25 14.93 -27.45 4.37
CA GLY A 25 13.51 -27.15 4.16
C GLY A 25 13.04 -25.91 4.92
N VAL A 26 13.48 -25.75 6.17
CA VAL A 26 13.17 -24.55 6.99
C VAL A 26 13.75 -23.29 6.37
N ILE A 27 15.02 -23.35 5.91
CA ILE A 27 15.64 -22.22 5.23
C ILE A 27 14.88 -21.88 3.93
N GLY A 28 14.54 -22.90 3.13
CA GLY A 28 13.74 -22.73 1.93
C GLY A 28 12.36 -22.11 2.20
N LEU A 29 11.70 -22.53 3.29
CA LEU A 29 10.43 -21.99 3.73
C LEU A 29 10.56 -20.50 4.10
N ILE A 30 11.59 -20.13 4.86
CA ILE A 30 11.85 -18.73 5.24
C ILE A 30 12.07 -17.86 4.00
N VAL A 31 12.86 -18.34 3.03
CA VAL A 31 13.10 -17.61 1.78
C VAL A 31 11.82 -17.48 0.94
N LEU A 32 11.02 -18.54 0.87
CA LEU A 32 9.74 -18.51 0.13
C LEU A 32 8.75 -17.50 0.71
N PHE A 33 8.64 -17.43 2.03
CA PHE A 33 7.73 -16.52 2.74
C PHE A 33 8.36 -15.20 3.19
N GLN A 34 9.55 -14.87 2.70
CA GLN A 34 10.28 -13.67 3.10
C GLN A 34 9.44 -12.40 2.95
N GLU A 35 8.70 -12.25 1.86
CA GLU A 35 7.88 -11.07 1.62
C GLU A 35 6.65 -11.02 2.54
N ASP A 36 6.02 -12.16 2.77
CA ASP A 36 4.85 -12.25 3.65
C ASP A 36 5.24 -12.01 5.11
N ILE A 37 6.37 -12.54 5.54
CA ILE A 37 6.95 -12.29 6.88
C ILE A 37 7.27 -10.80 7.03
N ARG A 38 7.86 -10.18 6.01
CA ARG A 38 8.18 -8.74 6.02
C ARG A 38 6.92 -7.89 6.14
N LYS A 39 5.88 -8.18 5.33
CA LYS A 39 4.57 -7.50 5.39
C LYS A 39 3.91 -7.69 6.75
N PHE A 40 3.93 -8.91 7.27
CA PHE A 40 3.35 -9.25 8.57
C PHE A 40 4.05 -8.52 9.73
N LEU A 41 5.39 -8.53 9.76
CA LEU A 41 6.16 -7.83 10.80
C LEU A 41 5.96 -6.32 10.72
N PHE A 42 5.88 -5.77 9.50
CA PHE A 42 5.59 -4.36 9.30
C PHE A 42 4.21 -3.99 9.85
N ASN A 43 3.17 -4.78 9.53
CA ASN A 43 1.82 -4.57 10.02
C ASN A 43 1.72 -4.67 11.55
N LEU A 44 2.42 -5.63 12.17
CA LEU A 44 2.49 -5.74 13.63
C LEU A 44 3.20 -4.53 14.26
N GLY A 45 4.31 -4.09 13.67
CA GLY A 45 5.08 -2.94 14.16
C GLY A 45 4.33 -1.62 14.05
N ALA A 46 3.65 -1.40 12.94
CA ALA A 46 2.86 -0.20 12.70
C ALA A 46 1.63 -0.10 13.63
N HIS A 47 0.96 -1.23 13.87
CA HIS A 47 -0.27 -1.23 14.66
C HIS A 47 -0.03 -1.00 16.17
N GLN A 48 1.06 -1.51 16.72
CA GLN A 48 1.32 -1.47 18.17
C GLN A 48 2.08 -0.22 18.60
N ARG A 49 3.05 0.25 17.82
CA ARG A 49 3.85 1.44 18.18
C ARG A 49 3.08 2.75 18.01
N MET A 50 2.21 2.85 17.01
CA MET A 50 1.49 4.08 16.75
C MET A 50 0.36 4.34 17.76
N LYS A 51 -0.32 3.30 18.27
CA LYS A 51 -1.32 3.47 19.34
C LYS A 51 -0.69 3.91 20.66
N VAL A 52 0.38 3.27 21.09
CA VAL A 52 1.07 3.59 22.35
C VAL A 52 1.75 4.97 22.29
N PHE A 53 2.39 5.31 21.17
CA PHE A 53 2.96 6.65 20.98
C PHE A 53 1.90 7.75 20.89
N MET A 54 0.77 7.49 20.24
CA MET A 54 -0.33 8.46 20.15
C MET A 54 -1.06 8.67 21.47
N GLU A 55 -1.21 7.66 22.31
CA GLU A 55 -1.84 7.81 23.62
C GLU A 55 -0.95 8.60 24.60
N ILE A 56 0.36 8.43 24.53
CA ILE A 56 1.30 9.16 25.39
C ILE A 56 1.44 10.65 25.00
N PHE A 57 1.32 10.97 23.70
CA PHE A 57 1.48 12.35 23.20
C PHE A 57 0.16 13.08 22.90
N SER A 58 -1.01 12.46 22.99
CA SER A 58 -2.26 13.09 22.60
C SER A 58 -3.03 13.72 23.77
N ASN A 59 -2.43 14.74 24.39
CA ASN A 59 -3.20 15.72 25.13
C ASN A 59 -3.70 16.88 24.24
N SER A 60 -3.82 16.66 22.94
CA SER A 60 -4.25 17.66 21.93
C SER A 60 -5.36 17.12 21.04
N LYS A 61 -6.50 16.70 21.64
CA LYS A 61 -7.65 16.18 20.89
C LYS A 61 -8.34 17.18 19.96
N ASP A 62 -8.19 18.48 20.19
CA ASP A 62 -8.95 19.50 19.44
C ASP A 62 -8.23 20.05 18.21
N LYS A 63 -6.90 20.03 18.17
CA LYS A 63 -6.14 20.53 16.99
C LYS A 63 -6.09 19.55 15.82
N LYS A 64 -6.23 18.24 16.06
CA LYS A 64 -6.12 17.21 15.02
C LYS A 64 -7.31 17.18 14.05
N LYS A 65 -8.53 17.40 14.58
CA LYS A 65 -9.76 17.39 13.75
C LYS A 65 -9.86 18.55 12.76
N THR A 66 -9.27 19.70 13.07
CA THR A 66 -9.26 20.89 12.19
C THR A 66 -8.26 20.73 11.04
N HIS A 67 -7.08 20.20 11.31
CA HIS A 67 -6.04 19.97 10.29
C HIS A 67 -6.37 18.87 9.27
N ASP A 68 -7.14 17.88 9.68
CA ASP A 68 -7.58 16.82 8.74
C ASP A 68 -8.63 17.33 7.76
N LYS A 69 -9.51 18.23 8.21
CA LYS A 69 -10.48 18.92 7.33
C LYS A 69 -9.82 19.83 6.30
N GLU A 70 -8.74 20.52 6.65
CA GLU A 70 -7.98 21.39 5.74
C GLU A 70 -7.37 20.61 4.56
N SER A 71 -6.98 19.36 4.76
CA SER A 71 -6.41 18.54 3.69
C SER A 71 -7.46 17.85 2.82
N ILE A 72 -8.63 17.52 3.38
CA ILE A 72 -9.69 16.79 2.67
C ILE A 72 -10.51 17.72 1.76
N VAL A 73 -10.82 18.92 2.22
CA VAL A 73 -11.69 19.86 1.48
C VAL A 73 -11.16 20.15 0.07
N PRO A 74 -9.87 20.48 -0.15
CA PRO A 74 -9.34 20.71 -1.50
C PRO A 74 -9.48 19.50 -2.42
N ILE A 75 -9.33 18.28 -1.89
CA ILE A 75 -9.48 17.03 -2.66
C ILE A 75 -10.94 16.88 -3.12
N VAL A 76 -11.89 17.04 -2.20
CA VAL A 76 -13.33 16.94 -2.51
C VAL A 76 -13.73 17.97 -3.56
N LEU A 77 -13.31 19.24 -3.40
CA LEU A 77 -13.60 20.31 -4.35
C LEU A 77 -13.02 20.02 -5.74
N ALA A 78 -11.78 19.51 -5.79
CA ALA A 78 -11.16 19.09 -7.04
C ALA A 78 -11.97 17.96 -7.72
N CYS A 79 -12.34 16.93 -6.97
CA CYS A 79 -13.16 15.82 -7.48
C CYS A 79 -14.51 16.30 -8.01
N MET A 80 -15.19 17.18 -7.27
CA MET A 80 -16.46 17.76 -7.72
C MET A 80 -16.34 18.54 -9.04
N ASN A 81 -15.28 19.35 -9.19
CA ASN A 81 -15.05 20.11 -10.40
C ASN A 81 -14.65 19.22 -11.58
N MET A 82 -13.76 18.23 -11.35
CA MET A 82 -13.38 17.26 -12.37
C MET A 82 -14.57 16.42 -12.83
N SER A 83 -15.44 16.01 -11.91
CA SER A 83 -16.67 15.29 -12.23
C SER A 83 -17.59 16.09 -13.16
N LYS A 84 -17.82 17.38 -12.86
CA LYS A 84 -18.61 18.27 -13.72
C LYS A 84 -18.03 18.38 -15.14
N LYS A 85 -16.72 18.37 -15.25
CA LYS A 85 -15.99 18.46 -16.54
C LYS A 85 -15.78 17.08 -17.19
N LYS A 86 -16.26 15.99 -16.58
CA LYS A 86 -16.05 14.60 -17.00
C LYS A 86 -14.56 14.26 -17.16
N VAL A 87 -13.71 14.79 -16.28
CA VAL A 87 -12.28 14.48 -16.21
C VAL A 87 -12.08 13.31 -15.25
N GLY A 88 -11.49 12.22 -15.74
CA GLY A 88 -11.13 11.06 -14.91
C GLY A 88 -9.88 11.34 -14.08
N ALA A 89 -9.90 10.90 -12.83
CA ALA A 89 -8.75 10.97 -11.91
C ALA A 89 -8.56 9.66 -11.20
N LEU A 90 -7.32 9.40 -10.76
CA LEU A 90 -6.95 8.27 -9.91
C LEU A 90 -6.07 8.80 -8.78
N ILE A 91 -6.62 8.83 -7.57
CA ILE A 91 -5.98 9.42 -6.39
C ILE A 91 -5.84 8.35 -5.33
N VAL A 92 -4.62 8.15 -4.84
CA VAL A 92 -4.31 7.19 -3.79
C VAL A 92 -3.85 7.95 -2.55
N ILE A 93 -4.47 7.67 -1.43
CA ILE A 93 -4.13 8.27 -0.13
C ILE A 93 -3.50 7.19 0.74
N GLU A 94 -2.23 7.39 1.07
CA GLU A 94 -1.46 6.52 1.96
C GLU A 94 -2.07 6.50 3.37
N ARG A 95 -2.12 5.30 3.97
CA ARG A 95 -2.55 5.13 5.36
C ARG A 95 -1.42 4.57 6.22
N LEU A 96 -1.41 3.25 6.47
CA LEU A 96 -0.41 2.60 7.32
C LEU A 96 0.73 2.00 6.50
N SER A 97 0.40 1.42 5.35
CA SER A 97 1.36 0.82 4.43
C SER A 97 2.05 1.90 3.61
N PRO A 98 3.39 2.04 3.68
CA PRO A 98 4.11 3.05 2.90
C PRO A 98 4.04 2.73 1.41
N LEU A 99 3.91 3.77 0.60
CA LEU A 99 3.79 3.68 -0.85
C LEU A 99 5.05 4.16 -1.58
N ASP A 100 6.22 4.15 -0.91
CA ASP A 100 7.48 4.67 -1.45
C ASP A 100 7.88 4.01 -2.78
N GLU A 101 7.63 2.71 -2.94
CA GLU A 101 7.94 2.01 -4.20
C GLU A 101 7.05 2.47 -5.35
N ILE A 102 5.79 2.79 -5.08
CA ILE A 102 4.87 3.34 -6.08
C ILE A 102 5.23 4.78 -6.40
N VAL A 103 5.58 5.58 -5.40
CA VAL A 103 6.03 6.98 -5.58
C VAL A 103 7.24 7.07 -6.52
N LYS A 104 8.17 6.12 -6.45
CA LYS A 104 9.36 6.06 -7.33
C LYS A 104 9.03 5.81 -8.80
N THR A 105 7.85 5.30 -9.12
CA THR A 105 7.43 5.02 -10.51
C THR A 105 6.91 6.25 -11.24
N GLY A 106 6.61 7.34 -10.53
CA GLY A 106 6.07 8.58 -11.07
C GLY A 106 7.00 9.77 -10.88
N ASP A 107 6.50 10.94 -11.23
CA ASP A 107 7.20 12.20 -11.05
C ASP A 107 7.00 12.76 -9.64
N LEU A 108 8.09 13.04 -8.93
CA LEU A 108 8.07 13.60 -7.58
C LEU A 108 7.62 15.06 -7.62
N ILE A 109 6.56 15.40 -6.88
CA ILE A 109 5.99 16.76 -6.81
C ILE A 109 6.26 17.41 -5.47
N ASP A 110 6.07 16.68 -4.39
CA ASP A 110 6.17 17.12 -2.98
C ASP A 110 5.53 18.48 -2.68
N ALA A 111 4.27 18.64 -3.06
CA ALA A 111 3.52 19.89 -2.90
C ALA A 111 2.41 19.79 -1.85
N ASN A 112 1.96 20.94 -1.35
CA ASN A 112 0.77 21.04 -0.52
C ASN A 112 -0.48 20.64 -1.31
N ILE A 113 -1.45 20.02 -0.63
CA ILE A 113 -2.73 19.64 -1.24
C ILE A 113 -3.48 20.92 -1.61
N ASN A 114 -3.71 21.12 -2.89
CA ASN A 114 -4.40 22.27 -3.44
C ASN A 114 -5.33 21.84 -4.58
N GLN A 115 -6.56 22.33 -4.56
CA GLN A 115 -7.58 22.01 -5.56
C GLN A 115 -7.09 22.25 -7.00
N ARG A 116 -6.52 23.43 -7.27
CA ARG A 116 -6.05 23.79 -8.61
C ARG A 116 -4.90 22.91 -9.09
N LEU A 117 -4.01 22.50 -8.19
CA LEU A 117 -2.90 21.61 -8.51
C LEU A 117 -3.44 20.23 -8.91
N ILE A 118 -4.39 19.68 -8.13
CA ILE A 118 -5.03 18.40 -8.44
C ILE A 118 -5.72 18.46 -9.82
N GLU A 119 -6.52 19.49 -10.08
CA GLU A 119 -7.19 19.67 -11.38
C GLU A 119 -6.18 19.80 -12.54
N ASN A 120 -5.00 20.40 -12.28
CA ASN A 120 -3.96 20.58 -13.28
C ASN A 120 -3.20 19.27 -13.56
N ILE A 121 -2.93 18.47 -12.54
CA ILE A 121 -2.33 17.14 -12.68
C ILE A 121 -3.20 16.27 -13.60
N PHE A 122 -4.51 16.23 -13.38
CA PHE A 122 -5.45 15.41 -14.17
C PHE A 122 -5.99 16.10 -15.43
N PHE A 123 -5.47 17.25 -15.78
CA PHE A 123 -5.85 17.91 -17.04
C PHE A 123 -5.42 17.05 -18.23
N LYS A 124 -6.36 16.79 -19.15
CA LYS A 124 -6.20 15.81 -20.24
C LYS A 124 -4.95 15.98 -21.11
N ASN A 125 -4.42 17.19 -21.21
CA ASN A 125 -3.21 17.48 -21.98
C ASN A 125 -1.95 17.63 -21.10
N SER A 126 -2.04 17.37 -19.80
CA SER A 126 -0.88 17.36 -18.91
C SER A 126 -0.13 16.03 -19.02
N PRO A 127 1.20 15.99 -19.10
CA PRO A 127 1.96 14.75 -19.03
C PRO A 127 1.69 13.92 -17.76
N LEU A 128 1.31 14.57 -16.68
CA LEU A 128 1.11 13.97 -15.35
C LEU A 128 -0.26 13.25 -15.20
N HIS A 129 -1.17 13.38 -16.18
CA HIS A 129 -2.54 12.84 -16.04
C HIS A 129 -2.61 11.32 -16.25
N ASP A 130 -1.57 10.73 -16.86
CA ASP A 130 -1.52 9.29 -17.11
C ASP A 130 -0.85 8.59 -15.92
N GLY A 131 -1.67 7.93 -15.11
CA GLY A 131 -1.26 7.28 -13.88
C GLY A 131 -2.03 7.78 -12.65
N ALA A 132 -1.51 7.47 -11.48
CA ALA A 132 -2.09 7.85 -10.20
C ALA A 132 -1.34 9.02 -9.56
N MET A 133 -2.08 9.83 -8.80
CA MET A 133 -1.50 10.81 -7.89
C MET A 133 -1.47 10.22 -6.48
N ILE A 134 -0.31 10.24 -5.84
CA ILE A 134 -0.11 9.72 -4.49
C ILE A 134 -0.10 10.87 -3.48
N ILE A 135 -0.96 10.73 -2.47
CA ILE A 135 -1.00 11.63 -1.32
C ILE A 135 -0.47 10.85 -0.11
N ALA A 136 0.61 11.34 0.48
CA ALA A 136 1.21 10.79 1.68
C ALA A 136 1.60 11.93 2.63
N GLN A 137 1.51 11.70 3.94
CA GLN A 137 1.87 12.69 4.96
C GLN A 137 1.23 14.06 4.74
N LYS A 138 -0.05 14.07 4.28
CA LYS A 138 -0.83 15.30 3.98
C LYS A 138 -0.21 16.18 2.86
N ARG A 139 0.54 15.58 1.94
CA ARG A 139 1.14 16.25 0.78
C ARG A 139 0.91 15.44 -0.49
N ILE A 140 0.83 16.09 -1.62
CA ILE A 140 0.91 15.42 -2.92
C ILE A 140 2.38 15.03 -3.11
N LYS A 141 2.69 13.74 -3.01
CA LYS A 141 4.06 13.22 -3.13
C LYS A 141 4.50 13.08 -4.57
N ALA A 142 3.70 12.44 -5.40
CA ALA A 142 4.01 12.18 -6.79
C ALA A 142 2.76 12.13 -7.65
N ALA A 143 2.91 12.24 -8.96
CA ALA A 143 1.87 12.02 -9.95
C ALA A 143 2.41 11.20 -11.14
N GLY A 144 1.52 10.70 -11.99
CA GLY A 144 1.90 9.79 -13.06
C GLY A 144 2.40 8.43 -12.56
N CYS A 145 2.07 8.06 -11.33
CA CYS A 145 2.53 6.80 -10.73
C CYS A 145 1.82 5.59 -11.34
N ILE A 146 2.58 4.50 -11.52
CA ILE A 146 2.10 3.22 -12.03
C ILE A 146 1.59 2.39 -10.85
N LEU A 147 0.33 1.94 -10.92
CA LEU A 147 -0.29 1.08 -9.91
C LEU A 147 -0.38 -0.36 -10.40
N PRO A 148 -0.41 -1.33 -9.47
CA PRO A 148 -0.76 -2.71 -9.80
C PRO A 148 -2.18 -2.76 -10.36
N VAL A 149 -2.38 -3.56 -11.41
CA VAL A 149 -3.68 -3.71 -12.08
C VAL A 149 -4.29 -5.04 -11.68
N SER A 150 -5.53 -5.03 -11.21
CA SER A 150 -6.24 -6.28 -10.90
C SER A 150 -6.51 -7.08 -12.17
N HIS A 151 -6.17 -8.36 -12.12
CA HIS A 151 -6.43 -9.35 -13.18
C HIS A 151 -7.73 -10.13 -12.95
N ASP A 152 -8.57 -9.70 -12.00
CA ASP A 152 -9.84 -10.37 -11.72
C ASP A 152 -10.76 -10.33 -12.95
N MET A 153 -11.16 -11.53 -13.39
CA MET A 153 -12.04 -11.74 -14.55
C MET A 153 -13.49 -11.29 -14.28
N ASN A 154 -13.88 -11.14 -13.02
CA ASN A 154 -15.22 -10.71 -12.63
C ASN A 154 -15.42 -9.18 -12.77
N ILE A 155 -14.36 -8.43 -13.02
CA ILE A 155 -14.45 -6.98 -13.22
C ILE A 155 -15.18 -6.71 -14.55
N PRO A 156 -16.28 -5.92 -14.57
CA PRO A 156 -16.99 -5.57 -15.78
C PRO A 156 -16.04 -4.99 -16.85
N LYS A 157 -16.19 -5.45 -18.09
CA LYS A 157 -15.32 -5.02 -19.21
C LYS A 157 -15.45 -3.54 -19.55
N GLU A 158 -16.55 -2.92 -19.13
CA GLU A 158 -16.84 -1.50 -19.29
C GLU A 158 -15.94 -0.60 -18.42
N LEU A 159 -15.35 -1.14 -17.34
CA LEU A 159 -14.45 -0.42 -16.48
C LEU A 159 -13.05 -0.33 -17.09
N GLY A 160 -12.58 0.91 -17.28
CA GLY A 160 -11.26 1.19 -17.85
C GLY A 160 -10.10 0.86 -16.91
N LEU A 161 -8.87 1.06 -17.42
CA LEU A 161 -7.62 0.75 -16.70
C LEU A 161 -7.52 1.41 -15.33
N ARG A 162 -7.99 2.66 -15.16
CA ARG A 162 -7.99 3.36 -13.86
C ARG A 162 -8.81 2.62 -12.80
N HIS A 163 -9.95 2.07 -13.16
CA HIS A 163 -10.77 1.29 -12.24
C HIS A 163 -10.08 -0.01 -11.84
N ARG A 164 -9.46 -0.71 -12.80
CA ARG A 164 -8.70 -1.94 -12.53
C ARG A 164 -7.47 -1.68 -11.68
N ALA A 165 -6.80 -0.54 -11.91
CA ALA A 165 -5.67 -0.11 -11.09
C ALA A 165 -6.11 0.27 -9.66
N ALA A 166 -7.25 0.94 -9.51
CA ALA A 166 -7.83 1.22 -8.19
C ALA A 166 -8.13 -0.07 -7.42
N MET A 167 -8.72 -1.05 -8.08
CA MET A 167 -9.00 -2.36 -7.48
C MET A 167 -7.72 -3.11 -7.10
N GLY A 168 -6.70 -3.14 -7.99
CA GLY A 168 -5.41 -3.77 -7.70
C GLY A 168 -4.76 -3.13 -6.47
N MET A 169 -4.72 -1.81 -6.44
CA MET A 169 -4.15 -1.07 -5.30
C MET A 169 -4.91 -1.33 -3.98
N SER A 170 -6.24 -1.45 -4.03
CA SER A 170 -7.05 -1.77 -2.86
C SER A 170 -6.88 -3.21 -2.37
N GLN A 171 -6.43 -4.13 -3.23
CA GLN A 171 -6.09 -5.51 -2.87
C GLN A 171 -4.71 -5.61 -2.25
N ASP A 172 -3.75 -4.79 -2.72
CA ASP A 172 -2.35 -4.88 -2.33
C ASP A 172 -1.99 -4.02 -1.11
N SER A 173 -2.81 -3.02 -0.77
CA SER A 173 -2.54 -2.10 0.34
C SER A 173 -3.80 -1.69 1.10
N ASP A 174 -3.60 -1.06 2.25
CA ASP A 174 -4.66 -0.45 3.06
C ASP A 174 -4.97 1.00 2.66
N SER A 175 -4.44 1.47 1.53
CA SER A 175 -4.64 2.82 1.03
C SER A 175 -6.10 3.09 0.66
N VAL A 176 -6.48 4.37 0.65
CA VAL A 176 -7.78 4.81 0.10
C VAL A 176 -7.56 5.22 -1.35
N VAL A 177 -8.37 4.65 -2.24
CA VAL A 177 -8.30 4.92 -3.68
C VAL A 177 -9.63 5.47 -4.19
#